data_2bdd5a5e5060e0e5f2d546411707d147
#
_entry.id   2bdd5a5e5060e0e5f2d546411707d147
#
_cell.length_a   1.000
_cell.length_b   1.000
_cell.length_c   1.000
_cell.angle_alpha   90.00
_cell.angle_beta   90.00
_cell.angle_gamma   90.00
#
_symmetry.space_group_name_H-M   'P 1'
#
loop_
_entity.id
_entity.type
_entity.pdbx_description
1 polymer ?
#
loop_
_entity_poly.entity_id
_entity_poly.type
_entity_poly.pdbx_seq_one_letter_code
_entity_poly.pdbx_strand_id
1 'polypeptide(L)'
;MKFKKILLSLLICLSCFVQAKNITISRLTCEMQEGLVVVEGSPRLGWVMESPENGTRQSAYEIDIREAFTGRSVWNSGKVYSSQSQLVSTKGADIRPDNSFNYSWRVRVWDETDTPSEWSSEAKFRAVPERLSSGQWIGAITRQNAHLPEGRKFHGGELKKPEVKAAWEAVDTLAKKSICLRRTFQVGDAKEGGANRKPGKKIVEATAYVCGLGFYEFSLNGKKVGNSEFAPLWSDYDKTVYYNTYDVTEQLRRGENVVGILLGNGFYNVQGGRYRKLQISFGPPTLLFELVINYEDGTCTTVHSDNNWKYDFSPVTFNCIYGGEDYDARREQKGWNQIGFDDSHWRPVVIQEAPKGILRPQMAAPVKIMERYDIQKVTKLNADQVASASVSTKRTVDLSAFVLDMGQNLAGFPEITVRGKRGQKVTLIVAEALTEEGACNQRQTGRQHYYEYTLKGEGDETWHPRFSYYGFRYIQVEGAVLKGQ
;
A
#
# COMPACT_ATOMS: atom_id res chain seq x y z
N MET A 1 24.94 72.40 58.47
CA MET A 1 25.00 70.95 58.21
C MET A 1 24.03 70.68 57.01
N LYS A 2 24.57 70.41 55.87
CA LYS A 2 23.78 70.18 54.61
C LYS A 2 23.74 68.69 54.35
N PHE A 3 22.56 68.06 54.35
CA PHE A 3 22.33 66.66 53.94
C PHE A 3 22.20 66.64 52.41
N LYS A 4 23.11 65.99 51.73
CA LYS A 4 22.98 65.65 50.29
C LYS A 4 22.12 64.42 50.15
N LYS A 5 21.00 64.53 49.47
CA LYS A 5 20.19 63.39 49.02
C LYS A 5 20.85 62.81 47.78
N ILE A 6 21.30 61.56 47.83
CA ILE A 6 21.76 60.80 46.67
C ILE A 6 20.51 60.11 46.12
N LEU A 7 20.14 60.47 44.90
CA LEU A 7 19.07 59.83 44.12
C LEU A 7 19.69 58.64 43.35
N LEU A 8 19.39 57.43 43.80
CA LEU A 8 19.83 56.18 43.12
C LEU A 8 18.81 55.85 42.07
N SER A 9 19.13 56.09 40.80
CA SER A 9 18.31 55.70 39.67
C SER A 9 18.49 54.21 39.42
N LEU A 10 17.48 53.40 39.73
CA LEU A 10 17.41 51.99 39.42
C LEU A 10 16.99 51.83 37.94
N LEU A 11 17.95 51.56 37.07
CA LEU A 11 17.69 51.20 35.67
C LEU A 11 17.24 49.75 35.63
N ILE A 12 15.93 49.54 35.60
CA ILE A 12 15.36 48.20 35.35
C ILE A 12 15.55 47.92 33.85
N CYS A 13 16.58 47.17 33.47
CA CYS A 13 16.66 46.53 32.18
C CYS A 13 15.57 45.47 32.14
N LEU A 14 14.42 45.76 31.51
CA LEU A 14 13.49 44.74 31.01
C LEU A 14 14.21 43.98 29.86
N SER A 15 14.96 42.96 30.21
CA SER A 15 15.29 41.93 29.25
C SER A 15 13.97 41.23 28.84
N CYS A 16 13.42 41.63 27.72
CA CYS A 16 12.42 40.81 27.06
C CYS A 16 13.07 39.46 26.76
N PHE A 17 12.83 38.48 27.62
CA PHE A 17 13.07 37.09 27.24
C PHE A 17 12.07 36.80 26.12
N VAL A 18 12.54 36.93 24.88
CA VAL A 18 11.84 36.33 23.74
C VAL A 18 11.93 34.85 23.98
N GLN A 19 10.84 34.28 24.48
CA GLN A 19 10.73 32.86 24.67
C GLN A 19 10.75 32.26 23.25
N ALA A 20 11.77 31.45 22.96
CA ALA A 20 11.88 30.77 21.68
C ALA A 20 10.59 29.94 21.46
N LYS A 21 9.91 30.21 20.37
CA LYS A 21 8.73 29.41 19.98
C LYS A 21 9.23 28.01 19.64
N ASN A 22 8.78 27.02 20.39
CA ASN A 22 9.15 25.63 20.14
C ASN A 22 8.48 25.13 18.85
N ILE A 23 9.16 25.33 17.72
CA ILE A 23 8.77 24.71 16.46
C ILE A 23 9.34 23.30 16.42
N THR A 24 8.48 22.31 16.19
CA THR A 24 8.86 20.94 15.86
C THR A 24 8.50 20.62 14.41
N ILE A 25 9.29 19.76 13.81
CA ILE A 25 9.07 19.30 12.44
C ILE A 25 8.62 17.83 12.54
N SER A 26 7.36 17.57 12.22
CA SER A 26 6.74 16.29 12.48
C SER A 26 6.65 15.36 11.28
N ARG A 27 6.58 15.89 10.08
CA ARG A 27 6.32 15.14 8.88
C ARG A 27 7.25 15.57 7.75
N LEU A 28 8.04 14.63 7.24
CA LEU A 28 8.96 14.85 6.13
C LEU A 28 8.46 14.12 4.90
N THR A 29 8.46 14.79 3.76
CA THR A 29 8.03 14.22 2.49
C THR A 29 9.05 14.46 1.38
N CYS A 30 9.22 13.48 0.53
CA CYS A 30 9.96 13.58 -0.74
C CYS A 30 8.95 13.32 -1.86
N GLU A 31 8.81 14.24 -2.84
CA GLU A 31 7.78 14.16 -3.89
C GLU A 31 6.37 13.93 -3.30
N MET A 32 6.07 14.60 -2.17
CA MET A 32 4.82 14.48 -1.40
C MET A 32 4.55 13.09 -0.80
N GLN A 33 5.53 12.20 -0.78
CA GLN A 33 5.44 10.86 -0.20
C GLN A 33 6.30 10.75 1.06
N GLU A 34 5.88 9.91 2.01
CA GLU A 34 6.62 9.53 3.21
C GLU A 34 7.33 8.19 3.00
N GLY A 35 8.34 7.93 3.85
CA GLY A 35 9.14 6.71 3.78
C GLY A 35 10.24 6.78 2.72
N LEU A 36 10.67 5.63 2.20
CA LEU A 36 11.67 5.57 1.16
C LEU A 36 11.04 5.85 -0.21
N VAL A 37 11.41 6.97 -0.81
CA VAL A 37 10.92 7.40 -2.13
C VAL A 37 12.04 7.30 -3.15
N VAL A 38 11.74 6.79 -4.34
CA VAL A 38 12.67 6.74 -5.47
C VAL A 38 12.40 7.91 -6.39
N VAL A 39 13.45 8.64 -6.75
CA VAL A 39 13.36 9.88 -7.52
C VAL A 39 14.21 9.85 -8.79
N GLU A 40 13.73 10.52 -9.84
CA GLU A 40 14.48 10.79 -11.06
C GLU A 40 15.17 12.15 -10.93
N GLY A 41 16.44 12.17 -10.54
CA GLY A 41 17.20 13.41 -10.36
C GLY A 41 17.02 14.10 -9.00
N SER A 42 17.08 15.44 -8.98
CA SER A 42 17.00 16.22 -7.73
C SER A 42 15.56 16.22 -7.18
N PRO A 43 15.32 15.72 -5.96
CA PRO A 43 13.98 15.63 -5.38
C PRO A 43 13.41 16.99 -4.98
N ARG A 44 12.10 17.03 -4.82
CA ARG A 44 11.41 18.12 -4.14
C ARG A 44 11.00 17.64 -2.74
N LEU A 45 11.39 18.41 -1.73
CA LEU A 45 11.21 18.04 -0.34
C LEU A 45 10.09 18.85 0.30
N GLY A 46 9.48 18.31 1.34
CA GLY A 46 8.44 19.00 2.08
C GLY A 46 8.42 18.59 3.56
N TRP A 47 7.88 19.47 4.40
CA TRP A 47 7.74 19.22 5.84
C TRP A 47 6.50 19.92 6.41
N VAL A 48 6.06 19.43 7.56
CA VAL A 48 5.00 20.04 8.37
C VAL A 48 5.60 20.54 9.66
N MET A 49 5.28 21.78 9.99
CA MET A 49 5.66 22.38 11.26
C MET A 49 4.51 22.29 12.26
N GLU A 50 4.85 22.05 13.50
CA GLU A 50 3.95 22.12 14.64
C GLU A 50 4.50 23.12 15.67
N SER A 51 3.63 23.93 16.25
CA SER A 51 3.95 24.84 17.33
C SER A 51 2.81 24.91 18.33
N PRO A 52 3.09 24.94 19.64
CA PRO A 52 2.07 25.14 20.64
C PRO A 52 1.46 26.57 20.59
N GLU A 53 2.12 27.49 19.90
CA GLU A 53 1.69 28.89 19.77
C GLU A 53 0.98 29.13 18.44
N ASN A 54 -0.20 29.74 18.49
CA ASN A 54 -0.93 30.15 17.31
C ASN A 54 -0.22 31.29 16.58
N GLY A 55 -0.24 31.24 15.24
CA GLY A 55 0.31 32.29 14.38
C GLY A 55 1.83 32.21 14.16
N THR A 56 2.50 31.18 14.66
CA THR A 56 3.91 30.91 14.38
C THR A 56 4.11 30.67 12.88
N ARG A 57 5.11 31.34 12.29
CA ARG A 57 5.39 31.28 10.84
C ARG A 57 6.85 30.99 10.57
N GLN A 58 7.11 30.19 9.54
CA GLN A 58 8.45 30.02 9.01
C GLN A 58 8.93 31.27 8.29
N SER A 59 10.11 31.76 8.65
CA SER A 59 10.81 32.85 7.94
C SER A 59 11.94 32.34 7.05
N ALA A 60 12.58 31.22 7.43
CA ALA A 60 13.65 30.59 6.67
C ALA A 60 13.69 29.08 6.92
N TYR A 61 14.46 28.37 6.08
CA TYR A 61 14.78 26.96 6.26
C TYR A 61 16.25 26.68 5.90
N GLU A 62 16.75 25.52 6.33
CA GLU A 62 18.00 24.92 5.87
C GLU A 62 17.82 23.42 5.71
N ILE A 63 18.23 22.89 4.56
CA ILE A 63 18.17 21.47 4.21
C ILE A 63 19.58 20.91 4.13
N ASP A 64 19.80 19.72 4.70
CA ASP A 64 21.06 18.99 4.63
C ASP A 64 20.79 17.60 4.05
N ILE A 65 21.41 17.26 2.91
CA ILE A 65 21.32 15.98 2.22
C ILE A 65 22.64 15.25 2.34
N ARG A 66 22.61 13.98 2.73
CA ARG A 66 23.77 13.13 2.94
C ARG A 66 23.62 11.78 2.28
N GLU A 67 24.71 11.12 1.96
CA GLU A 67 24.69 9.66 1.74
C GLU A 67 24.35 8.97 3.07
N ALA A 68 23.30 8.17 3.10
CA ALA A 68 22.80 7.60 4.35
C ALA A 68 23.82 6.65 5.03
N PHE A 69 24.61 5.93 4.26
CA PHE A 69 25.60 4.98 4.79
C PHE A 69 26.89 5.67 5.27
N THR A 70 27.45 6.57 4.49
CA THR A 70 28.75 7.19 4.80
C THR A 70 28.62 8.44 5.69
N GLY A 71 27.41 9.04 5.75
CA GLY A 71 27.17 10.32 6.39
C GLY A 71 27.79 11.51 5.63
N ARG A 72 28.41 11.28 4.46
CA ARG A 72 29.02 12.32 3.64
C ARG A 72 27.96 13.32 3.16
N SER A 73 28.15 14.60 3.44
CA SER A 73 27.27 15.65 2.92
C SER A 73 27.36 15.71 1.41
N VAL A 74 26.21 15.63 0.74
CA VAL A 74 26.05 15.73 -0.71
C VAL A 74 25.65 17.14 -1.08
N TRP A 75 24.82 17.76 -0.28
CA TRP A 75 24.32 19.11 -0.52
C TRP A 75 23.75 19.73 0.76
N ASN A 76 24.00 21.01 0.93
CA ASN A 76 23.40 21.83 1.97
C ASN A 76 22.90 23.13 1.36
N SER A 77 21.65 23.50 1.61
CA SER A 77 21.04 24.72 1.06
C SER A 77 21.59 26.00 1.67
N GLY A 78 22.27 25.91 2.81
CA GLY A 78 22.43 27.06 3.70
C GLY A 78 21.06 27.56 4.20
N LYS A 79 21.09 28.69 4.92
CA LYS A 79 19.84 29.35 5.36
C LYS A 79 19.19 30.07 4.17
N VAL A 80 17.97 29.61 3.81
CA VAL A 80 17.16 30.17 2.73
C VAL A 80 15.97 30.91 3.33
N TYR A 81 15.87 32.23 3.10
CA TYR A 81 14.73 33.02 3.56
C TYR A 81 13.51 32.75 2.69
N SER A 82 12.59 31.95 3.22
CA SER A 82 11.35 31.55 2.55
C SER A 82 10.37 30.89 3.52
N SER A 83 9.10 31.13 3.32
CA SER A 83 8.02 30.44 4.01
C SER A 83 7.58 29.14 3.31
N GLN A 84 8.20 28.78 2.18
CA GLN A 84 7.89 27.55 1.46
C GLN A 84 8.31 26.33 2.28
N SER A 85 7.39 25.38 2.49
CA SER A 85 7.62 24.13 3.18
C SER A 85 7.12 22.89 2.41
N GLN A 86 6.65 23.08 1.19
CA GLN A 86 6.18 22.00 0.31
C GLN A 86 6.79 22.13 -1.07
N LEU A 87 7.18 20.99 -1.65
CA LEU A 87 7.80 20.89 -2.97
C LEU A 87 9.02 21.82 -3.15
N VAL A 88 9.80 21.94 -2.09
CA VAL A 88 11.05 22.73 -2.08
C VAL A 88 12.08 22.05 -2.96
N SER A 89 12.54 22.73 -3.99
CA SER A 89 13.49 22.20 -4.97
C SER A 89 14.90 22.06 -4.36
N THR A 90 15.51 20.91 -4.61
CA THR A 90 16.93 20.64 -4.27
C THR A 90 17.82 20.75 -5.52
N LYS A 91 17.46 21.61 -6.47
CA LYS A 91 18.22 21.81 -7.70
C LYS A 91 19.68 22.17 -7.39
N GLY A 92 20.61 21.40 -7.95
CA GLY A 92 22.04 21.55 -7.69
C GLY A 92 22.60 20.52 -6.71
N ALA A 93 21.75 19.70 -6.05
CA ALA A 93 22.22 18.54 -5.32
C ALA A 93 22.75 17.47 -6.31
N ASP A 94 23.95 16.92 -6.03
CA ASP A 94 24.59 15.86 -6.83
C ASP A 94 23.98 14.50 -6.47
N ILE A 95 22.76 14.26 -6.93
CA ILE A 95 22.03 13.00 -6.73
C ILE A 95 22.37 12.08 -7.90
N ARG A 96 23.03 10.98 -7.61
CA ARG A 96 23.56 10.05 -8.61
C ARG A 96 22.73 8.78 -8.71
N PRO A 97 22.29 8.39 -9.91
CA PRO A 97 21.54 7.14 -10.12
C PRO A 97 22.36 5.87 -9.84
N ASP A 98 23.68 5.96 -9.92
CA ASP A 98 24.61 4.85 -9.69
C ASP A 98 24.95 4.61 -8.21
N ASN A 99 24.44 5.45 -7.31
CA ASN A 99 24.63 5.25 -5.88
C ASN A 99 23.86 4.00 -5.41
N SER A 100 24.61 3.02 -4.90
CA SER A 100 24.02 1.78 -4.37
C SER A 100 23.32 1.97 -3.02
N PHE A 101 23.50 3.13 -2.37
CA PHE A 101 22.91 3.45 -1.06
C PHE A 101 21.83 4.51 -1.17
N ASN A 102 20.99 4.59 -0.13
CA ASN A 102 20.02 5.66 0.02
C ASN A 102 20.70 6.99 0.37
N TYR A 103 20.00 8.07 0.10
CA TYR A 103 20.28 9.37 0.67
C TYR A 103 19.42 9.58 1.91
N SER A 104 19.98 10.24 2.95
CA SER A 104 19.21 10.79 4.06
C SER A 104 19.15 12.31 3.93
N TRP A 105 18.08 12.89 4.45
CA TRP A 105 17.94 14.33 4.51
C TRP A 105 17.20 14.76 5.75
N ARG A 106 17.47 15.96 6.20
CA ARG A 106 16.84 16.63 7.32
C ARG A 106 16.69 18.11 7.05
N VAL A 107 15.83 18.77 7.80
CA VAL A 107 15.58 20.20 7.68
C VAL A 107 15.51 20.83 9.07
N ARG A 108 15.91 22.09 9.17
CA ARG A 108 15.57 22.98 10.28
C ARG A 108 14.95 24.25 9.73
N VAL A 109 14.13 24.91 10.54
CA VAL A 109 13.41 26.10 10.14
C VAL A 109 13.67 27.24 11.15
N TRP A 110 13.47 28.47 10.72
CA TRP A 110 13.50 29.66 11.59
C TRP A 110 12.09 30.23 11.68
N ASP A 111 11.72 30.70 12.84
CA ASP A 111 10.49 31.43 13.05
C ASP A 111 10.58 32.90 12.60
N GLU A 112 9.51 33.68 12.79
CA GLU A 112 9.47 35.10 12.46
C GLU A 112 10.39 35.98 13.32
N THR A 113 10.95 35.45 14.43
CA THR A 113 11.93 36.12 15.30
C THR A 113 13.39 35.77 14.94
N ASP A 114 13.56 35.01 13.87
CA ASP A 114 14.85 34.46 13.39
C ASP A 114 15.47 33.43 14.34
N THR A 115 14.63 32.75 15.16
CA THR A 115 15.05 31.70 16.07
C THR A 115 14.96 30.33 15.37
N PRO A 116 16.08 29.55 15.31
CA PRO A 116 16.06 28.23 14.64
C PRO A 116 15.36 27.16 15.50
N SER A 117 14.70 26.23 14.84
CA SER A 117 14.30 24.96 15.43
C SER A 117 15.49 24.02 15.60
N GLU A 118 15.31 22.95 16.35
CA GLU A 118 16.18 21.79 16.23
C GLU A 118 16.06 21.18 14.81
N TRP A 119 17.06 20.38 14.42
CA TRP A 119 16.97 19.59 13.21
C TRP A 119 15.84 18.57 13.32
N SER A 120 15.11 18.35 12.22
CA SER A 120 14.16 17.24 12.12
C SER A 120 14.84 15.88 12.31
N SER A 121 14.07 14.84 12.53
CA SER A 121 14.49 13.47 12.23
C SER A 121 14.96 13.36 10.77
N GLU A 122 15.67 12.27 10.44
CA GLU A 122 16.08 12.01 9.05
C GLU A 122 14.98 11.27 8.30
N ALA A 123 14.76 11.66 7.04
CA ALA A 123 13.99 10.91 6.06
C ALA A 123 14.91 10.44 4.93
N LYS A 124 14.48 9.41 4.21
CA LYS A 124 15.29 8.78 3.17
C LYS A 124 14.66 8.93 1.79
N PHE A 125 15.51 9.03 0.77
CA PHE A 125 15.13 8.82 -0.62
C PHE A 125 16.24 8.08 -1.37
N ARG A 126 15.93 7.60 -2.57
CA ARG A 126 16.88 6.90 -3.43
C ARG A 126 16.78 7.45 -4.85
N ALA A 127 17.91 7.57 -5.52
CA ALA A 127 17.90 7.80 -6.96
C ALA A 127 17.41 6.56 -7.70
N VAL A 128 16.75 6.74 -8.85
CA VAL A 128 16.36 5.63 -9.74
C VAL A 128 17.61 4.85 -10.08
N PRO A 129 17.67 3.54 -9.84
CA PRO A 129 18.80 2.72 -10.24
C PRO A 129 18.91 2.70 -11.76
N GLU A 130 20.12 2.70 -12.29
CA GLU A 130 20.38 2.65 -13.72
C GLU A 130 19.73 1.41 -14.37
N ARG A 131 19.69 0.31 -13.63
CA ARG A 131 19.00 -0.92 -14.01
C ARG A 131 18.22 -1.44 -12.83
N LEU A 132 16.89 -1.42 -12.94
CA LEU A 132 16.04 -1.74 -11.81
C LEU A 132 16.12 -3.21 -11.41
N SER A 133 16.16 -4.15 -12.36
CA SER A 133 16.09 -5.56 -11.97
C SER A 133 16.75 -6.50 -12.96
N SER A 134 17.43 -7.50 -12.40
CA SER A 134 17.82 -8.74 -13.09
C SER A 134 16.74 -9.82 -12.97
N GLY A 135 15.64 -9.55 -12.27
CA GLY A 135 14.53 -10.48 -12.03
C GLY A 135 13.73 -10.78 -13.29
N GLN A 136 13.02 -11.90 -13.24
CA GLN A 136 12.09 -12.32 -14.28
C GLN A 136 10.66 -12.00 -13.85
N TRP A 137 9.81 -11.69 -14.81
CA TRP A 137 8.37 -11.60 -14.56
C TRP A 137 7.82 -13.00 -14.31
N ILE A 138 7.09 -13.18 -13.22
CA ILE A 138 6.57 -14.48 -12.78
C ILE A 138 5.07 -14.44 -12.50
N GLY A 139 4.39 -15.55 -12.67
CA GLY A 139 2.96 -15.69 -12.39
C GLY A 139 2.53 -17.16 -12.38
N ALA A 140 1.22 -17.39 -12.42
CA ALA A 140 0.64 -18.74 -12.41
C ALA A 140 0.40 -19.32 -13.83
N ILE A 141 0.21 -18.47 -14.83
CA ILE A 141 -0.12 -18.86 -16.21
C ILE A 141 0.40 -17.81 -17.19
N THR A 142 0.93 -18.22 -18.34
CA THR A 142 1.33 -17.27 -19.38
C THR A 142 0.13 -16.61 -20.05
N ARG A 143 0.34 -15.43 -20.65
CA ARG A 143 -0.70 -14.75 -21.41
C ARG A 143 -1.26 -15.61 -22.55
N GLN A 144 -0.38 -16.35 -23.25
CA GLN A 144 -0.76 -17.25 -24.33
C GLN A 144 -1.69 -18.38 -23.84
N ASN A 145 -1.31 -19.04 -22.74
CA ASN A 145 -2.09 -20.16 -22.18
C ASN A 145 -3.37 -19.68 -21.51
N ALA A 146 -3.45 -18.39 -21.14
CA ALA A 146 -4.64 -17.80 -20.54
C ALA A 146 -5.79 -17.59 -21.55
N HIS A 147 -5.54 -17.69 -22.84
CA HIS A 147 -6.51 -17.44 -23.92
C HIS A 147 -7.25 -16.11 -23.79
N LEU A 148 -6.52 -15.06 -23.40
CA LEU A 148 -7.12 -13.73 -23.24
C LEU A 148 -7.58 -13.18 -24.59
N PRO A 149 -8.74 -12.48 -24.66
CA PRO A 149 -9.24 -11.86 -25.89
C PRO A 149 -8.19 -10.93 -26.52
N GLU A 150 -8.14 -10.88 -27.84
CA GLU A 150 -7.23 -9.97 -28.57
C GLU A 150 -7.52 -8.51 -28.27
N GLY A 151 -8.80 -8.13 -28.16
CA GLY A 151 -9.22 -6.84 -27.68
C GLY A 151 -9.01 -6.75 -26.17
N ARG A 152 -8.38 -5.65 -25.71
CA ARG A 152 -8.05 -5.49 -24.28
C ARG A 152 -9.17 -4.86 -23.49
N LYS A 153 -10.01 -4.06 -24.12
CA LYS A 153 -10.99 -3.20 -23.46
C LYS A 153 -12.35 -3.27 -24.17
N PHE A 154 -13.37 -3.65 -23.44
CA PHE A 154 -14.71 -3.78 -23.93
C PHE A 154 -15.69 -3.02 -23.02
N HIS A 155 -16.60 -2.26 -23.59
CA HIS A 155 -17.58 -1.44 -22.87
C HIS A 155 -19.01 -1.85 -23.18
N GLY A 156 -19.89 -1.70 -22.21
CA GLY A 156 -21.34 -1.64 -22.32
C GLY A 156 -21.96 -2.58 -23.35
N GLY A 157 -22.30 -2.02 -24.51
CA GLY A 157 -22.91 -2.76 -25.61
C GLY A 157 -22.02 -3.82 -26.25
N GLU A 158 -20.70 -3.61 -26.27
CA GLU A 158 -19.76 -4.59 -26.83
C GLU A 158 -19.73 -5.88 -26.01
N LEU A 159 -19.85 -5.77 -24.67
CA LEU A 159 -19.89 -6.92 -23.78
C LEU A 159 -21.12 -7.82 -23.97
N LYS A 160 -22.14 -7.31 -24.70
CA LYS A 160 -23.35 -8.08 -25.02
C LYS A 160 -23.21 -8.87 -26.33
N LYS A 161 -22.20 -8.59 -27.16
CA LYS A 161 -21.94 -9.29 -28.39
C LYS A 161 -21.58 -10.76 -28.11
N PRO A 162 -22.21 -11.73 -28.78
CA PRO A 162 -21.98 -13.15 -28.52
C PRO A 162 -20.52 -13.58 -28.62
N GLU A 163 -19.78 -13.05 -29.61
CA GLU A 163 -18.37 -13.34 -29.84
C GLU A 163 -17.47 -12.81 -28.69
N VAL A 164 -17.75 -11.62 -28.16
CA VAL A 164 -17.02 -11.02 -27.04
C VAL A 164 -17.28 -11.82 -25.77
N LYS A 165 -18.54 -12.19 -25.55
CA LYS A 165 -18.92 -13.02 -24.39
C LYS A 165 -18.24 -14.37 -24.43
N ALA A 166 -18.28 -15.06 -25.58
CA ALA A 166 -17.63 -16.35 -25.79
C ALA A 166 -16.11 -16.28 -25.56
N ALA A 167 -15.45 -15.21 -26.06
CA ALA A 167 -14.02 -14.99 -25.86
C ALA A 167 -13.66 -14.84 -24.37
N TRP A 168 -14.45 -14.11 -23.59
CA TRP A 168 -14.24 -13.97 -22.14
C TRP A 168 -14.59 -15.24 -21.35
N GLU A 169 -15.53 -16.04 -21.81
CA GLU A 169 -15.87 -17.36 -21.23
C GLU A 169 -14.75 -18.38 -21.49
N ALA A 170 -14.06 -18.29 -22.62
CA ALA A 170 -12.93 -19.13 -22.98
C ALA A 170 -11.64 -18.85 -22.21
N VAL A 171 -11.55 -17.69 -21.53
CA VAL A 171 -10.37 -17.35 -20.71
C VAL A 171 -10.16 -18.36 -19.60
N ASP A 172 -8.95 -18.92 -19.52
CA ASP A 172 -8.58 -19.85 -18.47
C ASP A 172 -8.86 -19.28 -17.07
N THR A 173 -9.48 -20.07 -16.23
CA THR A 173 -9.85 -19.64 -14.87
C THR A 173 -8.65 -19.28 -14.02
N LEU A 174 -7.48 -19.87 -14.28
CA LEU A 174 -6.23 -19.58 -13.58
C LEU A 174 -5.78 -18.13 -13.79
N ALA A 175 -6.04 -17.57 -14.99
CA ALA A 175 -5.74 -16.16 -15.29
C ALA A 175 -6.55 -15.16 -14.45
N LYS A 176 -7.61 -15.63 -13.79
CA LYS A 176 -8.53 -14.80 -12.97
C LYS A 176 -8.33 -14.98 -11.46
N LYS A 177 -7.46 -15.92 -11.06
CA LYS A 177 -7.23 -16.26 -9.65
C LYS A 177 -6.26 -15.31 -8.99
N SER A 178 -6.56 -14.97 -7.72
CA SER A 178 -5.56 -14.44 -6.81
C SER A 178 -4.67 -15.57 -6.31
N ILE A 179 -3.39 -15.28 -6.19
CA ILE A 179 -2.36 -16.24 -5.79
C ILE A 179 -1.52 -15.71 -4.64
N CYS A 180 -1.03 -16.61 -3.81
CA CYS A 180 0.06 -16.38 -2.89
C CYS A 180 1.36 -16.81 -3.57
N LEU A 181 2.35 -15.93 -3.62
CA LEU A 181 3.69 -16.18 -4.14
C LEU A 181 4.67 -16.17 -2.97
N ARG A 182 5.63 -17.09 -2.99
CA ARG A 182 6.55 -17.30 -1.88
C ARG A 182 7.96 -17.60 -2.34
N ARG A 183 8.97 -17.05 -1.62
CA ARG A 183 10.38 -17.33 -1.79
C ARG A 183 11.09 -17.36 -0.46
N THR A 184 11.73 -18.47 -0.13
CA THR A 184 12.68 -18.58 0.99
C THR A 184 14.10 -18.26 0.50
N PHE A 185 14.87 -17.50 1.27
CA PHE A 185 16.24 -17.13 0.94
C PHE A 185 17.10 -16.99 2.19
N GLN A 186 18.43 -17.04 2.02
CA GLN A 186 19.39 -16.93 3.09
C GLN A 186 20.07 -15.56 3.08
N VAL A 187 20.30 -15.00 4.27
CA VAL A 187 21.01 -13.74 4.48
C VAL A 187 22.21 -13.97 5.38
N GLY A 188 23.40 -13.58 4.89
CA GLY A 188 24.67 -13.88 5.55
C GLY A 188 25.09 -15.33 5.34
N ASP A 189 26.29 -15.69 5.81
CA ASP A 189 26.86 -17.01 5.64
C ASP A 189 26.16 -18.02 6.57
N ALA A 190 25.16 -18.70 6.06
CA ALA A 190 24.38 -19.72 6.80
C ALA A 190 25.09 -21.10 6.87
N LYS A 191 26.24 -21.26 6.24
CA LYS A 191 26.92 -22.57 6.13
C LYS A 191 28.37 -22.55 6.62
N GLU A 192 28.58 -22.37 7.90
CA GLU A 192 29.77 -22.97 8.58
C GLU A 192 29.39 -23.27 10.02
N GLY A 193 28.90 -24.49 10.23
CA GLY A 193 28.83 -25.14 11.55
C GLY A 193 30.21 -25.59 11.97
N GLY A 194 31.01 -24.69 12.55
CA GLY A 194 32.31 -24.99 13.10
C GLY A 194 32.70 -23.99 14.19
N ALA A 195 33.61 -24.38 15.07
CA ALA A 195 34.08 -23.58 16.21
C ALA A 195 34.76 -22.24 15.83
N ASN A 196 34.98 -21.97 14.53
CA ASN A 196 35.59 -20.75 13.98
C ASN A 196 34.54 -19.90 13.20
N ARG A 197 33.40 -19.56 13.82
CA ARG A 197 32.43 -18.61 13.24
C ARG A 197 33.10 -17.26 13.06
N LYS A 198 33.42 -16.88 11.80
CA LYS A 198 33.59 -15.47 11.47
C LYS A 198 32.27 -14.75 11.77
N PRO A 199 32.29 -13.56 12.40
CA PRO A 199 31.07 -12.79 12.54
C PRO A 199 30.53 -12.54 11.13
N GLY A 200 29.29 -13.01 10.86
CA GLY A 200 28.67 -12.79 9.56
C GLY A 200 28.50 -11.29 9.29
N LYS A 201 28.48 -10.91 8.03
CA LYS A 201 28.38 -9.52 7.57
C LYS A 201 27.19 -8.79 8.19
N LYS A 202 27.40 -7.58 8.66
CA LYS A 202 26.33 -6.74 9.18
C LYS A 202 25.56 -6.12 8.01
N ILE A 203 24.22 -6.26 8.01
CA ILE A 203 23.35 -5.56 7.08
C ILE A 203 23.38 -4.08 7.44
N VAL A 204 23.61 -3.20 6.49
CA VAL A 204 23.55 -1.75 6.67
C VAL A 204 22.31 -1.13 6.03
N GLU A 205 21.83 -1.74 4.94
CA GLU A 205 20.64 -1.29 4.23
C GLU A 205 20.06 -2.43 3.40
N ALA A 206 18.73 -2.51 3.34
CA ALA A 206 18.04 -3.43 2.44
C ALA A 206 16.82 -2.74 1.81
N THR A 207 16.78 -2.78 0.47
CA THR A 207 15.74 -2.14 -0.32
C THR A 207 15.03 -3.17 -1.18
N ALA A 208 13.70 -3.27 -1.03
CA ALA A 208 12.85 -4.09 -1.88
C ALA A 208 12.14 -3.25 -2.94
N TYR A 209 12.16 -3.72 -4.18
CA TYR A 209 11.44 -3.19 -5.33
C TYR A 209 10.36 -4.18 -5.74
N VAL A 210 9.11 -3.75 -5.77
CA VAL A 210 7.97 -4.63 -6.03
C VAL A 210 7.07 -4.04 -7.10
N CYS A 211 6.87 -4.77 -8.17
CA CYS A 211 5.90 -4.44 -9.21
C CYS A 211 4.89 -5.58 -9.37
N GLY A 212 3.66 -5.37 -8.89
CA GLY A 212 2.53 -6.25 -9.18
C GLY A 212 1.77 -5.73 -10.41
N LEU A 213 1.64 -6.55 -11.42
CA LEU A 213 0.66 -6.34 -12.48
C LEU A 213 -0.67 -6.91 -12.01
N GLY A 214 -1.43 -6.06 -11.37
CA GLY A 214 -2.51 -6.28 -10.45
C GLY A 214 -2.21 -5.62 -9.10
N PHE A 215 -3.08 -5.76 -8.11
CA PHE A 215 -2.81 -5.30 -6.75
C PHE A 215 -2.08 -6.37 -5.95
N TYR A 216 -1.19 -5.96 -5.05
CA TYR A 216 -0.47 -6.89 -4.19
C TYR A 216 -0.42 -6.43 -2.73
N GLU A 217 -0.26 -7.40 -1.83
CA GLU A 217 0.23 -7.20 -0.48
C GLU A 217 1.60 -7.86 -0.33
N PHE A 218 2.59 -7.11 0.11
CA PHE A 218 3.94 -7.61 0.37
C PHE A 218 4.15 -7.91 1.85
N SER A 219 4.71 -9.06 2.15
CA SER A 219 5.14 -9.45 3.50
C SER A 219 6.57 -9.98 3.51
N LEU A 220 7.29 -9.67 4.59
CA LEU A 220 8.61 -10.21 4.89
C LEU A 220 8.59 -10.87 6.27
N ASN A 221 8.94 -12.15 6.34
CA ASN A 221 8.94 -12.93 7.58
C ASN A 221 7.60 -12.90 8.33
N GLY A 222 6.48 -12.92 7.59
CA GLY A 222 5.13 -12.92 8.13
C GLY A 222 4.55 -11.55 8.50
N LYS A 223 5.29 -10.47 8.31
CA LYS A 223 4.83 -9.10 8.59
C LYS A 223 4.57 -8.34 7.29
N LYS A 224 3.42 -7.66 7.17
CA LYS A 224 3.14 -6.75 6.05
C LYS A 224 4.21 -5.66 6.00
N VAL A 225 4.71 -5.37 4.81
CA VAL A 225 5.68 -4.32 4.54
C VAL A 225 4.96 -3.08 4.02
N GLY A 226 5.21 -1.94 4.66
CA GLY A 226 4.53 -0.69 4.36
C GLY A 226 3.08 -0.64 4.83
N ASN A 227 2.41 0.46 4.54
CA ASN A 227 1.02 0.75 4.92
C ASN A 227 0.14 1.09 3.72
N SER A 228 0.61 0.78 2.51
CA SER A 228 -0.15 1.01 1.28
C SER A 228 -1.24 -0.03 1.12
N GLU A 229 -2.40 0.42 0.63
CA GLU A 229 -3.47 -0.41 0.12
C GLU A 229 -3.51 -0.30 -1.41
N PHE A 230 -3.95 -1.36 -2.10
CA PHE A 230 -4.13 -1.36 -3.56
C PHE A 230 -2.87 -0.94 -4.34
N ALA A 231 -1.69 -1.37 -3.88
CA ALA A 231 -0.42 -1.11 -4.56
C ALA A 231 -0.20 -2.07 -5.76
N PRO A 232 0.46 -1.60 -6.84
CA PRO A 232 0.79 -0.22 -7.17
C PRO A 232 -0.43 0.53 -7.68
N LEU A 233 -0.32 1.86 -7.83
CA LEU A 233 -1.38 2.66 -8.45
C LEU A 233 -1.60 2.25 -9.91
N TRP A 234 -2.82 2.51 -10.40
CA TRP A 234 -3.17 2.31 -11.80
C TRP A 234 -2.36 3.21 -12.73
N SER A 235 -2.01 2.67 -13.91
CA SER A 235 -1.33 3.38 -15.00
C SER A 235 -1.86 2.92 -16.36
N ASP A 236 -1.44 3.58 -17.43
CA ASP A 236 -1.54 3.04 -18.78
C ASP A 236 -0.44 1.99 -18.96
N TYR A 237 -0.76 0.72 -18.70
CA TYR A 237 0.20 -0.39 -18.67
C TYR A 237 0.89 -0.65 -20.04
N ASP A 238 0.40 -0.06 -21.13
CA ASP A 238 1.10 -0.08 -22.42
C ASP A 238 2.20 0.97 -22.53
N LYS A 239 2.20 1.97 -21.63
CA LYS A 239 3.19 3.07 -21.61
C LYS A 239 4.03 3.07 -20.35
N THR A 240 3.42 2.87 -19.20
CA THR A 240 4.08 2.98 -17.90
C THR A 240 3.62 1.87 -16.98
N VAL A 241 4.56 1.26 -16.29
CA VAL A 241 4.33 0.25 -15.26
C VAL A 241 5.00 0.72 -13.98
N TYR A 242 4.23 0.85 -12.89
CA TYR A 242 4.76 1.34 -11.63
C TYR A 242 5.29 0.22 -10.75
N TYR A 243 6.41 0.50 -10.09
CA TYR A 243 6.90 -0.27 -8.97
C TYR A 243 6.92 0.58 -7.69
N ASN A 244 6.80 -0.10 -6.55
CA ASN A 244 6.96 0.50 -5.24
C ASN A 244 8.30 0.10 -4.63
N THR A 245 8.83 0.95 -3.75
CA THR A 245 10.11 0.75 -3.08
C THR A 245 9.90 0.77 -1.58
N TYR A 246 10.57 -0.17 -0.88
CA TYR A 246 10.45 -0.33 0.56
C TYR A 246 11.81 -0.47 1.21
N ASP A 247 12.08 0.29 2.29
CA ASP A 247 13.17 0.00 3.21
C ASP A 247 12.74 -1.17 4.12
N VAL A 248 13.44 -2.28 4.00
CA VAL A 248 13.17 -3.50 4.76
C VAL A 248 14.34 -3.91 5.66
N THR A 249 15.26 -2.99 5.90
CA THR A 249 16.50 -3.22 6.67
C THR A 249 16.22 -3.86 8.03
N GLU A 250 15.29 -3.28 8.79
CA GLU A 250 14.94 -3.74 10.14
C GLU A 250 14.10 -5.03 10.17
N GLN A 251 13.56 -5.46 9.02
CA GLN A 251 12.71 -6.64 8.93
C GLN A 251 13.48 -7.90 8.56
N LEU A 252 14.69 -7.74 8.02
CA LEU A 252 15.57 -8.83 7.70
C LEU A 252 16.28 -9.35 8.94
N ARG A 253 16.57 -10.64 8.91
CA ARG A 253 17.37 -11.31 9.93
C ARG A 253 18.46 -12.15 9.28
N ARG A 254 19.49 -12.48 10.02
CA ARG A 254 20.49 -13.47 9.61
C ARG A 254 19.85 -14.85 9.46
N GLY A 255 20.34 -15.62 8.50
CA GLY A 255 19.83 -16.95 8.19
C GLY A 255 18.62 -16.87 7.27
N GLU A 256 17.67 -17.76 7.48
CA GLU A 256 16.52 -17.91 6.63
C GLU A 256 15.55 -16.73 6.75
N ASN A 257 15.09 -16.25 5.61
CA ASN A 257 14.06 -15.24 5.46
C ASN A 257 13.04 -15.68 4.41
N VAL A 258 11.85 -15.10 4.45
CA VAL A 258 10.74 -15.42 3.53
C VAL A 258 10.09 -14.15 3.01
N VAL A 259 10.04 -14.03 1.69
CA VAL A 259 9.15 -13.09 1.00
C VAL A 259 7.83 -13.79 0.73
N GLY A 260 6.72 -13.12 1.06
CA GLY A 260 5.37 -13.51 0.70
C GLY A 260 4.64 -12.39 -0.03
N ILE A 261 4.04 -12.68 -1.17
CA ILE A 261 3.24 -11.75 -1.96
C ILE A 261 1.85 -12.34 -2.18
N LEU A 262 0.82 -11.66 -1.69
CA LEU A 262 -0.55 -11.92 -2.10
C LEU A 262 -0.85 -11.04 -3.31
N LEU A 263 -1.19 -11.64 -4.46
CA LEU A 263 -1.36 -10.95 -5.74
C LEU A 263 -2.77 -11.15 -6.28
N GLY A 264 -3.45 -10.05 -6.60
CA GLY A 264 -4.81 -10.02 -7.19
C GLY A 264 -4.85 -9.35 -8.56
N ASN A 265 -6.06 -9.19 -9.10
CA ASN A 265 -6.26 -8.71 -10.47
C ASN A 265 -6.05 -7.18 -10.64
N GLY A 266 -6.43 -6.37 -9.64
CA GLY A 266 -6.36 -4.91 -9.71
C GLY A 266 -7.03 -4.31 -10.95
N PHE A 267 -6.42 -3.23 -11.48
CA PHE A 267 -6.81 -2.63 -12.77
C PHE A 267 -6.14 -3.31 -13.98
N TYR A 268 -5.15 -4.16 -13.75
CA TYR A 268 -4.46 -4.86 -14.82
C TYR A 268 -5.32 -5.92 -15.49
N ASN A 269 -6.20 -6.56 -14.71
CA ASN A 269 -7.06 -7.64 -15.18
C ASN A 269 -8.49 -7.49 -14.63
N VAL A 270 -9.26 -6.57 -15.19
CA VAL A 270 -10.68 -6.36 -14.83
C VAL A 270 -11.54 -7.39 -15.57
N GLN A 271 -11.65 -8.57 -14.99
CA GLN A 271 -12.26 -9.75 -15.62
C GLN A 271 -13.80 -9.72 -15.71
N GLY A 272 -14.46 -8.70 -15.14
CA GLY A 272 -15.93 -8.65 -15.10
C GLY A 272 -16.53 -9.62 -14.07
N GLY A 273 -17.60 -10.32 -14.47
CA GLY A 273 -18.34 -11.26 -13.61
C GLY A 273 -19.54 -10.61 -12.92
N ARG A 274 -19.35 -9.57 -12.14
CA ARG A 274 -20.41 -8.78 -11.48
C ARG A 274 -20.66 -7.44 -12.13
N TYR A 275 -19.60 -6.71 -12.39
CA TYR A 275 -19.66 -5.41 -13.04
C TYR A 275 -19.94 -5.55 -14.53
N ARG A 276 -20.81 -4.70 -15.09
CA ARG A 276 -21.35 -4.86 -16.44
C ARG A 276 -20.98 -3.77 -17.42
N LYS A 277 -20.21 -2.77 -17.01
CA LYS A 277 -19.88 -1.64 -17.88
C LYS A 277 -18.53 -1.76 -18.56
N LEU A 278 -17.58 -2.49 -17.96
CA LEU A 278 -16.21 -2.58 -18.43
C LEU A 278 -15.61 -3.96 -18.15
N GLN A 279 -14.95 -4.52 -19.15
CA GLN A 279 -13.95 -5.57 -19.00
C GLN A 279 -12.67 -5.12 -19.71
N ILE A 280 -11.53 -5.31 -19.07
CA ILE A 280 -10.23 -4.96 -19.60
C ILE A 280 -9.17 -5.92 -19.05
N SER A 281 -8.28 -6.43 -19.92
CA SER A 281 -7.17 -7.26 -19.49
C SER A 281 -5.91 -6.93 -20.29
N PHE A 282 -4.83 -6.67 -19.57
CA PHE A 282 -3.48 -6.53 -20.12
C PHE A 282 -2.70 -7.84 -19.99
N GLY A 283 -3.15 -8.76 -19.15
CA GLY A 283 -2.53 -10.05 -18.88
C GLY A 283 -3.04 -10.66 -17.57
N PRO A 284 -2.66 -11.91 -17.26
CA PRO A 284 -2.89 -12.49 -15.94
C PRO A 284 -2.06 -11.77 -14.88
N PRO A 285 -2.44 -11.85 -13.59
CA PRO A 285 -1.66 -11.28 -12.50
C PRO A 285 -0.20 -11.75 -12.54
N THR A 286 0.72 -10.81 -12.50
CA THR A 286 2.15 -11.04 -12.73
C THR A 286 2.99 -10.21 -11.76
N LEU A 287 4.13 -10.73 -11.30
CA LEU A 287 5.02 -10.10 -10.33
C LEU A 287 6.43 -9.93 -10.91
N LEU A 288 7.03 -8.76 -10.65
CA LEU A 288 8.47 -8.55 -10.68
C LEU A 288 8.92 -8.13 -9.28
N PHE A 289 9.95 -8.78 -8.76
CA PHE A 289 10.47 -8.52 -7.43
C PHE A 289 12.00 -8.47 -7.44
N GLU A 290 12.56 -7.51 -6.69
CA GLU A 290 13.98 -7.49 -6.38
C GLU A 290 14.18 -6.95 -4.96
N LEU A 291 15.09 -7.59 -4.21
CA LEU A 291 15.55 -7.16 -2.89
C LEU A 291 17.07 -7.07 -2.93
N VAL A 292 17.61 -5.87 -2.72
CA VAL A 292 19.04 -5.60 -2.63
C VAL A 292 19.41 -5.42 -1.17
N ILE A 293 20.38 -6.19 -0.69
CA ILE A 293 20.87 -6.19 0.69
C ILE A 293 22.33 -5.75 0.68
N ASN A 294 22.63 -4.60 1.24
CA ASN A 294 23.96 -4.04 1.33
C ASN A 294 24.57 -4.33 2.71
N TYR A 295 25.86 -4.72 2.72
CA TYR A 295 26.61 -5.05 3.93
C TYR A 295 27.68 -4.01 4.23
N GLU A 296 28.14 -3.96 5.50
CA GLU A 296 29.14 -3.01 5.97
C GLU A 296 30.51 -3.13 5.27
N ASP A 297 30.80 -4.29 4.68
CA ASP A 297 32.03 -4.53 3.92
C ASP A 297 31.95 -4.06 2.45
N GLY A 298 30.86 -3.37 2.07
CA GLY A 298 30.62 -2.89 0.72
C GLY A 298 30.11 -3.94 -0.26
N THR A 299 29.94 -5.20 0.16
CA THR A 299 29.34 -6.23 -0.69
C THR A 299 27.80 -6.15 -0.66
N CYS A 300 27.14 -6.72 -1.67
CA CYS A 300 25.69 -6.83 -1.70
C CYS A 300 25.23 -8.24 -2.05
N THR A 301 23.99 -8.54 -1.66
CA THR A 301 23.27 -9.75 -2.07
C THR A 301 21.95 -9.31 -2.69
N THR A 302 21.59 -9.89 -3.84
CA THR A 302 20.30 -9.63 -4.50
C THR A 302 19.44 -10.90 -4.49
N VAL A 303 18.19 -10.75 -4.10
CA VAL A 303 17.13 -11.75 -4.22
C VAL A 303 16.10 -11.22 -5.20
N HIS A 304 15.86 -11.95 -6.29
CA HIS A 304 14.93 -11.51 -7.33
C HIS A 304 13.90 -12.57 -7.67
N SER A 305 12.87 -12.17 -8.40
CA SER A 305 11.88 -13.12 -8.95
C SER A 305 12.51 -13.98 -10.04
N ASP A 306 12.38 -15.28 -9.88
CA ASP A 306 12.96 -16.34 -10.73
C ASP A 306 12.17 -17.64 -10.60
N ASN A 307 12.65 -18.71 -11.27
CA ASN A 307 12.06 -20.05 -11.21
C ASN A 307 12.08 -20.72 -9.82
N ASN A 308 12.78 -20.14 -8.84
CA ASN A 308 12.81 -20.69 -7.48
C ASN A 308 11.64 -20.21 -6.61
N TRP A 309 10.78 -19.37 -7.15
CA TRP A 309 9.52 -18.98 -6.49
C TRP A 309 8.47 -20.06 -6.68
N LYS A 310 7.58 -20.13 -5.70
CA LYS A 310 6.39 -20.99 -5.74
C LYS A 310 5.13 -20.19 -5.55
N TYR A 311 4.01 -20.74 -6.01
CA TYR A 311 2.69 -20.16 -5.77
C TYR A 311 1.67 -21.22 -5.35
N ASP A 312 0.64 -20.77 -4.66
CA ASP A 312 -0.62 -21.49 -4.48
C ASP A 312 -1.80 -20.51 -4.50
N PHE A 313 -3.01 -21.06 -4.58
CA PHE A 313 -4.21 -20.24 -4.60
C PHE A 313 -4.44 -19.55 -3.27
N SER A 314 -4.78 -18.27 -3.35
CA SER A 314 -5.12 -17.48 -2.17
C SER A 314 -6.56 -17.78 -1.69
N PRO A 315 -6.91 -17.38 -0.45
CA PRO A 315 -8.30 -17.39 0.03
C PRO A 315 -9.23 -16.45 -0.74
N VAL A 316 -8.69 -15.46 -1.49
CA VAL A 316 -9.49 -14.59 -2.36
C VAL A 316 -9.92 -15.38 -3.60
N THR A 317 -11.15 -15.81 -3.62
CA THR A 317 -11.71 -16.68 -4.68
C THR A 317 -12.28 -15.92 -5.86
N PHE A 318 -12.63 -14.65 -5.66
CA PHE A 318 -13.01 -13.68 -6.68
C PHE A 318 -12.50 -12.31 -6.28
N ASN A 319 -11.95 -11.56 -7.20
CA ASN A 319 -11.70 -10.13 -7.04
C ASN A 319 -11.81 -9.40 -8.37
N CYS A 320 -12.48 -8.26 -8.34
CA CYS A 320 -12.60 -7.33 -9.44
C CYS A 320 -12.78 -5.94 -8.84
N ILE A 321 -11.94 -5.00 -9.23
CA ILE A 321 -11.95 -3.64 -8.65
C ILE A 321 -13.35 -3.00 -8.70
N TYR A 322 -14.13 -3.27 -9.74
CA TYR A 322 -15.49 -2.77 -9.89
C TYR A 322 -16.58 -3.74 -9.43
N GLY A 323 -16.26 -4.97 -9.06
CA GLY A 323 -17.23 -6.01 -8.74
C GLY A 323 -17.19 -6.48 -7.28
N GLY A 324 -16.19 -6.09 -6.53
CA GLY A 324 -15.98 -6.53 -5.15
C GLY A 324 -15.06 -7.73 -5.02
N GLU A 325 -15.18 -8.44 -3.90
CA GLU A 325 -14.29 -9.54 -3.55
C GLU A 325 -15.02 -10.65 -2.81
N ASP A 326 -14.66 -11.92 -3.09
CA ASP A 326 -15.05 -13.07 -2.29
C ASP A 326 -13.83 -13.68 -1.63
N TYR A 327 -13.95 -13.92 -0.33
CA TYR A 327 -12.93 -14.52 0.49
C TYR A 327 -13.45 -15.79 1.17
N ASP A 328 -12.72 -16.89 1.02
CA ASP A 328 -13.04 -18.15 1.68
C ASP A 328 -11.97 -18.46 2.74
N ALA A 329 -12.25 -18.10 4.00
CA ALA A 329 -11.32 -18.27 5.11
C ALA A 329 -10.94 -19.73 5.38
N ARG A 330 -11.72 -20.71 4.88
CA ARG A 330 -11.40 -22.14 4.99
C ARG A 330 -10.18 -22.54 4.16
N ARG A 331 -9.76 -21.67 3.21
CA ARG A 331 -8.60 -21.84 2.33
C ARG A 331 -7.34 -21.16 2.85
N GLU A 332 -7.42 -20.50 4.01
CA GLU A 332 -6.24 -19.89 4.63
C GLU A 332 -5.21 -20.96 4.96
N GLN A 333 -3.98 -20.72 4.50
CA GLN A 333 -2.80 -21.51 4.86
C GLN A 333 -2.04 -20.75 5.93
N LYS A 334 -2.31 -21.04 7.19
CA LYS A 334 -1.73 -20.32 8.32
C LYS A 334 -0.20 -20.35 8.25
N GLY A 335 0.43 -19.17 8.30
CA GLY A 335 1.89 -19.04 8.29
C GLY A 335 2.53 -19.18 6.91
N TRP A 336 1.76 -19.17 5.82
CA TRP A 336 2.29 -19.35 4.46
C TRP A 336 3.42 -18.38 4.08
N ASN A 337 3.46 -17.21 4.68
CA ASN A 337 4.48 -16.17 4.49
C ASN A 337 5.51 -16.12 5.63
N GLN A 338 5.58 -17.18 6.45
CA GLN A 338 6.52 -17.32 7.57
C GLN A 338 7.57 -18.37 7.28
N ILE A 339 8.68 -18.32 8.03
CA ILE A 339 9.73 -19.31 8.00
C ILE A 339 9.21 -20.62 8.59
N GLY A 340 9.70 -21.74 8.05
CA GLY A 340 9.31 -23.08 8.50
C GLY A 340 7.97 -23.57 7.95
N PHE A 341 7.28 -22.78 7.10
CA PHE A 341 6.09 -23.27 6.41
C PHE A 341 6.46 -24.32 5.36
N ASP A 342 5.76 -25.45 5.34
CA ASP A 342 5.93 -26.49 4.32
C ASP A 342 5.22 -26.09 3.02
N ASP A 343 6.00 -25.67 2.04
CA ASP A 343 5.54 -25.32 0.69
C ASP A 343 5.83 -26.42 -0.34
N SER A 344 6.07 -27.66 0.08
CA SER A 344 6.40 -28.79 -0.80
C SER A 344 5.29 -29.07 -1.83
N HIS A 345 4.04 -28.83 -1.46
CA HIS A 345 2.85 -29.01 -2.31
C HIS A 345 2.54 -27.79 -3.21
N TRP A 346 3.26 -26.67 -3.03
CA TRP A 346 3.07 -25.47 -3.85
C TRP A 346 3.61 -25.69 -5.25
N ARG A 347 3.02 -25.01 -6.22
CA ARG A 347 3.37 -25.10 -7.64
C ARG A 347 4.55 -24.19 -7.97
N PRO A 348 5.41 -24.59 -8.90
CA PRO A 348 6.43 -23.68 -9.45
C PRO A 348 5.74 -22.53 -10.21
N VAL A 349 6.30 -21.35 -10.13
CA VAL A 349 5.86 -20.20 -10.94
C VAL A 349 6.17 -20.42 -12.43
N VAL A 350 5.45 -19.68 -13.26
CA VAL A 350 5.68 -19.63 -14.70
C VAL A 350 6.30 -18.30 -15.06
N ILE A 351 7.36 -18.31 -15.88
CA ILE A 351 7.97 -17.10 -16.41
C ILE A 351 7.01 -16.43 -17.39
N GLN A 352 6.83 -15.14 -17.22
CA GLN A 352 5.93 -14.29 -18.00
C GLN A 352 6.72 -13.42 -18.98
N GLU A 353 6.06 -12.97 -20.03
CA GLU A 353 6.56 -11.89 -20.87
C GLU A 353 6.48 -10.56 -20.11
N ALA A 354 7.47 -9.70 -20.34
CA ALA A 354 7.45 -8.35 -19.81
C ALA A 354 6.27 -7.54 -20.39
N PRO A 355 5.67 -6.64 -19.60
CA PRO A 355 4.69 -5.69 -20.12
C PRO A 355 5.32 -4.75 -21.14
N LYS A 356 4.52 -4.12 -22.00
CA LYS A 356 5.01 -3.16 -22.99
C LYS A 356 5.46 -1.84 -22.37
N GLY A 357 4.84 -1.44 -21.27
CA GLY A 357 5.11 -0.18 -20.60
C GLY A 357 6.48 -0.13 -19.94
N ILE A 358 7.06 1.06 -19.90
CA ILE A 358 8.33 1.32 -19.24
C ILE A 358 8.14 1.24 -17.72
N LEU A 359 9.02 0.51 -17.06
CA LEU A 359 9.03 0.36 -15.60
C LEU A 359 9.53 1.67 -14.95
N ARG A 360 8.71 2.26 -14.10
CA ARG A 360 9.00 3.53 -13.41
C ARG A 360 8.67 3.46 -11.92
N PRO A 361 9.35 4.22 -11.06
CA PRO A 361 8.93 4.35 -9.67
C PRO A 361 7.56 5.02 -9.60
N GLN A 362 6.73 4.59 -8.65
CA GLN A 362 5.48 5.26 -8.37
C GLN A 362 5.77 6.62 -7.72
N MET A 363 5.52 7.71 -8.45
CA MET A 363 5.76 9.07 -7.97
C MET A 363 4.56 9.67 -7.24
N ALA A 364 3.36 9.12 -7.40
CA ALA A 364 2.18 9.57 -6.68
C ALA A 364 2.10 8.93 -5.29
N ALA A 365 1.51 9.66 -4.34
CA ALA A 365 1.31 9.17 -2.98
C ALA A 365 0.49 7.85 -2.99
N PRO A 366 0.86 6.86 -2.16
CA PRO A 366 0.14 5.61 -2.07
C PRO A 366 -1.25 5.80 -1.46
N VAL A 367 -2.19 4.93 -1.85
CA VAL A 367 -3.48 4.83 -1.15
C VAL A 367 -3.24 4.21 0.23
N LYS A 368 -3.82 4.81 1.27
CA LYS A 368 -3.68 4.39 2.67
C LYS A 368 -5.05 4.44 3.36
N ILE A 369 -5.20 3.67 4.43
CA ILE A 369 -6.29 3.88 5.37
C ILE A 369 -6.00 5.18 6.12
N MET A 370 -6.79 6.22 5.85
CA MET A 370 -6.61 7.54 6.47
C MET A 370 -7.42 7.65 7.75
N GLU A 371 -8.63 7.10 7.76
CA GLU A 371 -9.57 7.20 8.87
C GLU A 371 -10.40 5.92 9.00
N ARG A 372 -10.93 5.68 10.20
CA ARG A 372 -11.90 4.62 10.51
C ARG A 372 -13.17 5.26 11.01
N TYR A 373 -14.30 4.81 10.50
CA TYR A 373 -15.62 5.34 10.84
C TYR A 373 -16.47 4.27 11.49
N ASP A 374 -17.15 4.64 12.57
CA ASP A 374 -18.13 3.79 13.23
C ASP A 374 -19.51 3.94 12.61
N ILE A 375 -20.31 2.88 12.73
CA ILE A 375 -21.70 2.85 12.27
C ILE A 375 -22.54 3.85 13.07
N GLN A 376 -23.28 4.72 12.38
CA GLN A 376 -24.12 5.74 13.01
C GLN A 376 -25.55 5.23 13.26
N LYS A 377 -26.08 4.36 12.39
CA LYS A 377 -27.42 3.82 12.51
C LYS A 377 -27.51 2.40 11.95
N VAL A 378 -28.30 1.58 12.60
CA VAL A 378 -28.63 0.22 12.17
C VAL A 378 -30.13 0.14 11.90
N THR A 379 -30.51 -0.40 10.74
CA THR A 379 -31.89 -0.67 10.37
C THR A 379 -32.06 -2.13 9.99
N LYS A 380 -32.94 -2.87 10.66
CA LYS A 380 -33.28 -4.24 10.30
C LYS A 380 -34.23 -4.23 9.10
N LEU A 381 -33.98 -5.10 8.12
CA LEU A 381 -34.82 -5.24 6.93
C LEU A 381 -35.72 -6.50 7.07
N ASN A 382 -36.92 -6.41 6.55
CA ASN A 382 -37.81 -7.56 6.30
C ASN A 382 -37.54 -8.16 4.90
N ALA A 383 -38.20 -9.29 4.59
CA ALA A 383 -37.98 -10.01 3.33
C ALA A 383 -38.33 -9.18 2.08
N ASP A 384 -39.41 -8.39 2.12
CA ASP A 384 -39.83 -7.54 0.99
C ASP A 384 -38.82 -6.41 0.73
N GLN A 385 -38.29 -5.81 1.80
CA GLN A 385 -37.24 -4.82 1.72
C GLN A 385 -35.97 -5.40 1.12
N VAL A 386 -35.54 -6.59 1.55
CA VAL A 386 -34.38 -7.27 0.97
C VAL A 386 -34.59 -7.57 -0.51
N ALA A 387 -35.80 -8.01 -0.88
CA ALA A 387 -36.15 -8.27 -2.28
C ALA A 387 -36.12 -7.02 -3.16
N SER A 388 -36.31 -5.82 -2.59
CA SER A 388 -36.20 -4.53 -3.30
C SER A 388 -34.76 -4.14 -3.63
N ALA A 389 -33.77 -4.74 -2.97
CA ALA A 389 -32.36 -4.46 -3.21
C ALA A 389 -32.01 -4.62 -4.70
N SER A 390 -31.20 -3.73 -5.21
CA SER A 390 -30.81 -3.73 -6.62
C SER A 390 -29.80 -4.83 -6.98
N VAL A 391 -29.24 -5.47 -5.98
CA VAL A 391 -28.26 -6.58 -6.09
C VAL A 391 -28.99 -7.89 -5.81
N SER A 392 -29.19 -8.71 -6.84
CA SER A 392 -29.67 -10.06 -6.68
C SER A 392 -28.48 -10.97 -6.37
N THR A 393 -28.23 -11.21 -5.10
CA THR A 393 -27.47 -12.38 -4.69
C THR A 393 -28.43 -13.57 -4.88
N LYS A 394 -28.15 -14.55 -5.71
CA LYS A 394 -29.00 -15.74 -5.98
C LYS A 394 -29.18 -16.62 -4.72
N ARG A 395 -29.42 -16.03 -3.57
CA ARG A 395 -29.53 -16.70 -2.28
C ARG A 395 -30.97 -16.75 -1.83
N THR A 396 -31.34 -17.86 -1.27
CA THR A 396 -32.38 -17.94 -0.27
C THR A 396 -31.96 -17.08 0.88
N VAL A 397 -32.52 -15.88 0.98
CA VAL A 397 -32.23 -14.91 2.03
C VAL A 397 -32.67 -15.54 3.34
N ASP A 398 -31.72 -15.92 4.17
CA ASP A 398 -31.99 -16.16 5.58
C ASP A 398 -32.46 -14.80 6.13
N LEU A 399 -33.58 -14.78 6.84
CA LEU A 399 -34.46 -13.62 7.08
C LEU A 399 -33.85 -12.46 7.89
N SER A 400 -32.54 -12.46 8.16
CA SER A 400 -31.84 -11.39 8.87
C SER A 400 -30.92 -10.63 7.96
N ALA A 401 -31.37 -9.46 7.52
CA ALA A 401 -30.54 -8.46 6.84
C ALA A 401 -30.62 -7.13 7.59
N PHE A 402 -29.53 -6.38 7.54
CA PHE A 402 -29.41 -5.08 8.19
C PHE A 402 -28.82 -4.09 7.22
N VAL A 403 -29.26 -2.84 7.27
CA VAL A 403 -28.58 -1.70 6.65
C VAL A 403 -27.88 -0.92 7.74
N LEU A 404 -26.59 -0.74 7.56
CA LEU A 404 -25.71 0.07 8.39
C LEU A 404 -25.47 1.40 7.68
N ASP A 405 -25.85 2.53 8.33
CA ASP A 405 -25.61 3.88 7.81
C ASP A 405 -24.34 4.43 8.45
N MET A 406 -23.36 4.80 7.63
CA MET A 406 -22.10 5.40 8.06
C MET A 406 -22.21 6.89 8.36
N GLY A 407 -23.40 7.50 8.14
CA GLY A 407 -23.66 8.92 8.38
C GLY A 407 -23.23 9.84 7.24
N GLN A 408 -22.24 9.45 6.45
CA GLN A 408 -21.72 10.20 5.32
C GLN A 408 -21.27 9.28 4.18
N ASN A 409 -21.19 9.82 2.98
CA ASN A 409 -20.59 9.12 1.84
C ASN A 409 -19.07 9.13 1.97
N LEU A 410 -18.44 8.00 1.71
CA LEU A 410 -16.99 7.82 1.83
C LEU A 410 -16.46 6.90 0.72
N ALA A 411 -15.17 6.99 0.44
CA ALA A 411 -14.45 6.05 -0.41
C ALA A 411 -13.61 5.12 0.48
N GLY A 412 -13.86 3.81 0.39
CA GLY A 412 -13.19 2.85 1.27
C GLY A 412 -13.72 1.44 1.15
N PHE A 413 -13.56 0.68 2.20
CA PHE A 413 -14.04 -0.69 2.32
C PHE A 413 -14.48 -1.00 3.75
N PRO A 414 -15.45 -1.93 3.92
CA PRO A 414 -15.89 -2.36 5.25
C PRO A 414 -14.87 -3.31 5.89
N GLU A 415 -14.70 -3.21 7.20
CA GLU A 415 -14.08 -4.23 8.03
C GLU A 415 -15.14 -4.86 8.93
N ILE A 416 -15.17 -6.19 9.01
CA ILE A 416 -16.10 -6.95 9.84
C ILE A 416 -15.38 -7.84 10.82
N THR A 417 -15.95 -8.00 12.03
CA THR A 417 -15.62 -9.09 12.94
C THR A 417 -16.86 -9.94 13.12
N VAL A 418 -16.77 -11.20 12.73
CA VAL A 418 -17.90 -12.14 12.72
C VAL A 418 -17.56 -13.44 13.41
N ARG A 419 -18.60 -14.07 13.99
CA ARG A 419 -18.53 -15.43 14.56
C ARG A 419 -19.67 -16.25 14.01
N GLY A 420 -19.40 -17.48 13.58
CA GLY A 420 -20.41 -18.33 13.02
C GLY A 420 -19.93 -19.74 12.70
N LYS A 421 -20.72 -20.47 11.94
CA LYS A 421 -20.41 -21.85 11.57
C LYS A 421 -19.46 -21.89 10.38
N ARG A 422 -18.62 -22.94 10.30
CA ARG A 422 -17.77 -23.21 9.14
C ARG A 422 -18.61 -23.28 7.86
N GLY A 423 -18.20 -22.46 6.87
CA GLY A 423 -18.89 -22.36 5.58
C GLY A 423 -20.08 -21.40 5.55
N GLN A 424 -20.46 -20.79 6.68
CA GLN A 424 -21.42 -19.69 6.69
C GLN A 424 -20.88 -18.51 5.89
N LYS A 425 -21.77 -17.87 5.12
CA LYS A 425 -21.40 -16.74 4.27
C LYS A 425 -22.02 -15.47 4.80
N VAL A 426 -21.22 -14.42 4.88
CA VAL A 426 -21.65 -13.05 5.16
C VAL A 426 -21.42 -12.23 3.91
N THR A 427 -22.47 -11.55 3.45
CA THR A 427 -22.44 -10.68 2.27
C THR A 427 -22.58 -9.23 2.70
N LEU A 428 -21.72 -8.37 2.17
CA LEU A 428 -21.72 -6.93 2.39
C LEU A 428 -22.01 -6.24 1.07
N ILE A 429 -23.19 -5.66 0.92
CA ILE A 429 -23.60 -4.90 -0.26
C ILE A 429 -23.43 -3.42 0.08
N VAL A 430 -22.55 -2.72 -0.61
CA VAL A 430 -22.25 -1.30 -0.38
C VAL A 430 -23.00 -0.42 -1.39
N ALA A 431 -23.52 0.71 -0.95
CA ALA A 431 -24.25 1.65 -1.82
C ALA A 431 -24.19 3.09 -1.30
N GLU A 432 -24.31 4.05 -2.22
CA GLU A 432 -24.42 5.48 -1.90
C GLU A 432 -25.87 5.87 -1.56
N ALA A 433 -26.85 5.09 -2.03
CA ALA A 433 -28.27 5.36 -1.86
C ALA A 433 -29.05 4.10 -1.45
N LEU A 434 -30.25 4.30 -0.92
CA LEU A 434 -31.22 3.27 -0.62
C LEU A 434 -32.35 3.24 -1.65
N THR A 435 -33.10 2.14 -1.73
CA THR A 435 -34.39 2.06 -2.40
C THR A 435 -35.46 2.77 -1.55
N GLU A 436 -36.64 2.97 -2.08
CA GLU A 436 -37.78 3.52 -1.32
C GLU A 436 -38.13 2.65 -0.10
N GLU A 437 -37.92 1.33 -0.21
CA GLU A 437 -38.15 0.37 0.85
C GLU A 437 -36.98 0.29 1.86
N GLY A 438 -35.87 0.98 1.60
CA GLY A 438 -34.73 1.10 2.52
C GLY A 438 -33.59 0.11 2.32
N ALA A 439 -33.57 -0.69 1.26
CA ALA A 439 -32.46 -1.56 0.91
C ALA A 439 -31.37 -0.85 0.08
N CYS A 440 -30.15 -1.39 0.02
CA CYS A 440 -29.06 -0.82 -0.78
C CYS A 440 -29.39 -0.77 -2.27
N ASN A 441 -29.19 0.40 -2.89
CA ASN A 441 -29.51 0.69 -4.28
C ASN A 441 -28.25 0.98 -5.10
N GLN A 442 -27.91 0.08 -6.02
CA GLN A 442 -26.78 0.22 -6.95
C GLN A 442 -27.24 0.44 -8.40
N ARG A 443 -28.52 0.82 -8.66
CA ARG A 443 -29.07 0.93 -10.02
C ARG A 443 -28.28 1.92 -10.89
N GLN A 444 -27.74 2.98 -10.30
CA GLN A 444 -27.03 4.06 -11.00
C GLN A 444 -25.50 3.82 -11.09
N THR A 445 -24.93 2.87 -10.37
CA THR A 445 -23.47 2.71 -10.22
C THR A 445 -22.84 1.60 -11.06
N GLY A 446 -23.60 0.94 -11.94
CA GLY A 446 -23.04 -0.04 -12.90
C GLY A 446 -23.19 -1.51 -12.53
N ARG A 447 -23.70 -1.81 -11.34
CA ARG A 447 -24.09 -3.15 -10.85
C ARG A 447 -23.07 -4.23 -11.16
N GLN A 448 -22.83 -5.18 -10.40
CA GLN A 448 -23.08 -5.45 -8.97
C GLN A 448 -21.75 -5.32 -8.25
N HIS A 449 -21.70 -4.64 -7.13
CA HIS A 449 -20.53 -4.58 -6.29
C HIS A 449 -20.91 -5.05 -4.88
N TYR A 450 -20.32 -6.12 -4.40
CA TYR A 450 -20.49 -6.63 -3.05
C TYR A 450 -19.29 -7.49 -2.63
N TYR A 451 -19.17 -7.71 -1.34
CA TYR A 451 -18.16 -8.55 -0.74
C TYR A 451 -18.81 -9.77 -0.11
N GLU A 452 -18.16 -10.93 -0.21
CA GLU A 452 -18.61 -12.18 0.41
C GLU A 452 -17.48 -12.78 1.23
N TYR A 453 -17.73 -12.98 2.52
CA TYR A 453 -16.83 -13.66 3.43
C TYR A 453 -17.40 -15.03 3.81
N THR A 454 -16.67 -16.11 3.56
CA THR A 454 -17.02 -17.47 4.00
C THR A 454 -16.20 -17.82 5.23
N LEU A 455 -16.90 -18.05 6.36
CA LEU A 455 -16.27 -18.30 7.65
C LEU A 455 -15.54 -19.64 7.69
N LYS A 456 -14.40 -19.68 8.38
CA LYS A 456 -13.73 -20.94 8.75
C LYS A 456 -14.34 -21.58 10.00
N GLY A 457 -15.04 -20.81 10.86
CA GLY A 457 -15.78 -21.31 12.03
C GLY A 457 -14.90 -21.49 13.27
N GLU A 458 -13.84 -20.68 13.42
CA GLU A 458 -12.85 -20.80 14.48
C GLU A 458 -12.88 -19.59 15.46
N GLY A 459 -14.07 -19.22 15.95
CA GLY A 459 -14.22 -18.09 16.88
C GLY A 459 -14.50 -16.77 16.19
N ASP A 460 -13.93 -15.67 16.68
CA ASP A 460 -14.06 -14.35 16.09
C ASP A 460 -13.10 -14.23 14.90
N GLU A 461 -13.64 -13.90 13.73
CA GLU A 461 -12.91 -13.76 12.48
C GLU A 461 -13.03 -12.32 12.00
N THR A 462 -11.89 -11.62 11.91
CA THR A 462 -11.84 -10.24 11.41
C THR A 462 -11.31 -10.22 9.97
N TRP A 463 -12.05 -9.55 9.10
CA TRP A 463 -11.72 -9.50 7.68
C TRP A 463 -12.13 -8.18 7.05
N HIS A 464 -11.38 -7.75 6.05
CA HIS A 464 -11.72 -6.70 5.10
C HIS A 464 -11.25 -7.10 3.68
N PRO A 465 -11.88 -6.55 2.59
CA PRO A 465 -11.43 -6.80 1.22
C PRO A 465 -9.99 -6.33 1.00
N ARG A 466 -9.25 -7.06 0.17
CA ARG A 466 -7.82 -6.79 -0.12
C ARG A 466 -7.61 -6.03 -1.41
N PHE A 467 -8.48 -6.26 -2.42
CA PHE A 467 -8.24 -5.81 -3.79
C PHE A 467 -9.41 -5.04 -4.39
N SER A 468 -10.30 -4.53 -3.56
CA SER A 468 -11.45 -3.73 -4.01
C SER A 468 -11.88 -2.74 -2.95
N TYR A 469 -12.26 -1.54 -3.39
CA TYR A 469 -12.88 -0.49 -2.59
C TYR A 469 -14.04 0.13 -3.37
N TYR A 470 -14.89 0.92 -2.71
CA TYR A 470 -16.03 1.56 -3.35
C TYR A 470 -16.39 2.90 -2.67
N GLY A 471 -17.15 3.72 -3.39
CA GLY A 471 -17.85 4.87 -2.81
C GLY A 471 -19.17 4.41 -2.21
N PHE A 472 -19.42 4.64 -0.91
CA PHE A 472 -20.64 4.23 -0.24
C PHE A 472 -20.95 5.05 1.01
N ARG A 473 -22.21 5.07 1.39
CA ARG A 473 -22.68 5.49 2.70
C ARG A 473 -23.32 4.33 3.46
N TYR A 474 -23.94 3.40 2.75
CA TYR A 474 -24.72 2.31 3.33
C TYR A 474 -24.08 0.97 3.06
N ILE A 475 -24.15 0.08 4.06
CA ILE A 475 -23.71 -1.32 3.96
C ILE A 475 -24.89 -2.19 4.33
N GLN A 476 -25.43 -2.96 3.38
CA GLN A 476 -26.41 -4.01 3.67
C GLN A 476 -25.65 -5.29 4.00
N VAL A 477 -25.91 -5.82 5.19
CA VAL A 477 -25.31 -7.06 5.70
C VAL A 477 -26.34 -8.19 5.60
N GLU A 478 -25.97 -9.28 4.96
CA GLU A 478 -26.78 -10.50 4.85
C GLU A 478 -26.01 -11.71 5.37
N GLY A 479 -26.71 -12.67 5.99
CA GLY A 479 -26.13 -13.91 6.49
C GLY A 479 -25.41 -13.83 7.83
N ALA A 480 -25.58 -12.72 8.55
CA ALA A 480 -25.12 -12.55 9.94
C ALA A 480 -26.17 -11.79 10.76
N VAL A 481 -26.12 -11.93 12.07
CA VAL A 481 -26.86 -11.12 13.04
C VAL A 481 -25.89 -10.21 13.77
N LEU A 482 -26.33 -9.01 14.15
CA LEU A 482 -25.50 -8.07 14.89
C LEU A 482 -25.37 -8.53 16.36
N LYS A 483 -24.19 -8.31 16.95
CA LYS A 483 -23.95 -8.62 18.35
C LYS A 483 -24.82 -7.73 19.22
N GLY A 484 -25.63 -8.33 20.11
CA GLY A 484 -26.49 -7.60 21.05
C GLY A 484 -27.90 -7.32 20.55
N GLN A 485 -28.31 -7.94 19.43
CA GLN A 485 -29.71 -7.93 18.94
C GLN A 485 -30.32 -9.33 18.97
#